data_6b81b612b4e98d9c0e6ac046b809174f
#
_entry.id   6b81b612b4e98d9c0e6ac046b809174f
#
_cell.length_a   1.000
_cell.length_b   1.000
_cell.length_c   1.000
_cell.angle_alpha   90.00
_cell.angle_beta   90.00
_cell.angle_gamma   90.00
#
_symmetry.space_group_name_H-M   'P 1'
#
loop_
_entity.id
_entity.type
_entity.pdbx_description
1 polymer ?
#
loop_
_entity_poly.entity_id
_entity_poly.type
_entity_poly.pdbx_seq_one_letter_code
_entity_poly.pdbx_strand_id
1 'polypeptide(L)'
;EYVDDARVTPLDQIPPEADLQAILGAQARFHAQWWMSPVLHEEAPFGWRTCSQVPHILNGTYAVHRDAVVAGYPEFLTPAVMRVADWADANLTAIVDHLNEKLAFLHGDARSDNMLFTGAGMGEGLVLIDFGMVSSGRPAWDVAYLLSSTLPPGPSARSELLRLCANYHANLVAAGVASHSLEQFLNDIDLCLGIQIHRMILTAAIFVGEGYGDGTLAELWMRKVIDQLPEELPVVGEVA
;
A
#
# COMPACT_ATOMS: atom_id res chain seq x y z
N GLU A 1 -8.65 -6.54 -24.19
CA GLU A 1 -9.99 -7.16 -24.07
C GLU A 1 -10.87 -6.22 -23.27
N TYR A 2 -12.07 -5.91 -23.80
CA TYR A 2 -13.03 -5.06 -23.10
C TYR A 2 -13.84 -5.92 -22.12
N VAL A 3 -13.94 -5.47 -20.86
CA VAL A 3 -14.67 -6.19 -19.82
C VAL A 3 -16.06 -5.55 -19.69
N ASP A 4 -17.06 -6.17 -20.32
CA ASP A 4 -18.44 -5.73 -20.26
C ASP A 4 -19.04 -5.98 -18.86
N ASP A 5 -19.90 -5.08 -18.40
CA ASP A 5 -20.68 -5.19 -17.16
C ASP A 5 -19.82 -5.35 -15.89
N ALA A 6 -18.58 -4.85 -15.90
CA ALA A 6 -17.73 -4.86 -14.73
C ALA A 6 -18.16 -3.78 -13.71
N ARG A 7 -18.22 -4.18 -12.43
CA ARG A 7 -18.39 -3.26 -11.30
C ARG A 7 -17.03 -2.93 -10.71
N VAL A 8 -16.79 -1.65 -10.47
CA VAL A 8 -15.59 -1.12 -9.80
C VAL A 8 -16.02 -0.24 -8.63
N THR A 9 -15.20 -0.19 -7.59
CA THR A 9 -15.40 0.77 -6.50
C THR A 9 -14.49 1.98 -6.72
N PRO A 10 -15.04 3.18 -6.97
CA PRO A 10 -14.27 4.42 -7.11
C PRO A 10 -13.46 4.74 -5.83
N LEU A 11 -12.36 5.49 -5.98
CA LEU A 11 -11.44 5.83 -4.88
C LEU A 11 -12.09 6.63 -3.73
N ASP A 12 -13.11 7.41 -4.03
CA ASP A 12 -13.87 8.21 -3.05
C ASP A 12 -14.94 7.40 -2.31
N GLN A 13 -15.13 6.14 -2.68
CA GLN A 13 -16.09 5.23 -2.07
C GLN A 13 -15.36 4.14 -1.24
N ILE A 14 -16.11 3.56 -0.32
CA ILE A 14 -15.65 2.44 0.51
C ILE A 14 -16.19 1.15 -0.12
N PRO A 15 -15.33 0.19 -0.50
CA PRO A 15 -15.80 -1.10 -1.01
C PRO A 15 -16.64 -1.83 0.03
N PRO A 16 -17.66 -2.59 -0.38
CA PRO A 16 -18.28 -3.56 0.51
C PRO A 16 -17.25 -4.49 1.14
N GLU A 17 -17.44 -4.87 2.42
CA GLU A 17 -16.49 -5.74 3.11
C GLU A 17 -16.24 -7.06 2.36
N ALA A 18 -17.29 -7.63 1.78
CA ALA A 18 -17.18 -8.86 1.00
C ALA A 18 -16.30 -8.71 -0.24
N ASP A 19 -16.33 -7.54 -0.91
CA ASP A 19 -15.46 -7.25 -2.05
C ASP A 19 -14.00 -7.13 -1.59
N LEU A 20 -13.78 -6.44 -0.48
CA LEU A 20 -12.44 -6.27 0.09
C LEU A 20 -11.84 -7.61 0.51
N GLN A 21 -12.64 -8.51 1.11
CA GLN A 21 -12.23 -9.88 1.42
C GLN A 21 -11.89 -10.69 0.16
N ALA A 22 -12.69 -10.54 -0.90
CA ALA A 22 -12.43 -11.21 -2.17
C ALA A 22 -11.14 -10.73 -2.83
N ILE A 23 -10.88 -9.42 -2.82
CA ILE A 23 -9.62 -8.82 -3.32
C ILE A 23 -8.44 -9.36 -2.52
N LEU A 24 -8.47 -9.29 -1.19
CA LEU A 24 -7.39 -9.77 -0.33
C LEU A 24 -7.13 -11.27 -0.52
N GLY A 25 -8.18 -12.08 -0.66
CA GLY A 25 -8.03 -13.51 -0.96
C GLY A 25 -7.41 -13.78 -2.33
N ALA A 26 -7.76 -12.99 -3.34
CA ALA A 26 -7.15 -13.09 -4.68
C ALA A 26 -5.69 -12.65 -4.66
N GLN A 27 -5.37 -11.54 -4.00
CA GLN A 27 -3.99 -11.07 -3.82
C GLN A 27 -3.13 -12.11 -3.08
N ALA A 28 -3.66 -12.72 -2.02
CA ALA A 28 -2.93 -13.76 -1.28
C ALA A 28 -2.55 -14.94 -2.17
N ARG A 29 -3.48 -15.44 -2.99
CA ARG A 29 -3.19 -16.51 -3.97
C ARG A 29 -2.18 -16.08 -5.03
N PHE A 30 -2.34 -14.87 -5.55
CA PHE A 30 -1.45 -14.29 -6.54
C PHE A 30 -0.02 -14.14 -5.99
N HIS A 31 0.14 -13.56 -4.80
CA HIS A 31 1.44 -13.40 -4.15
C HIS A 31 2.07 -14.76 -3.81
N ALA A 32 1.27 -15.74 -3.34
CA ALA A 32 1.77 -17.08 -3.04
C ALA A 32 2.30 -17.80 -4.28
N GLN A 33 1.63 -17.65 -5.43
CA GLN A 33 2.06 -18.25 -6.70
C GLN A 33 3.46 -17.80 -7.11
N TRP A 34 3.81 -16.56 -6.80
CA TRP A 34 5.08 -15.94 -7.18
C TRP A 34 6.07 -15.84 -6.02
N TRP A 35 5.73 -16.36 -4.83
CA TRP A 35 6.55 -16.25 -3.64
C TRP A 35 7.95 -16.84 -3.87
N MET A 36 8.98 -15.99 -3.74
CA MET A 36 10.39 -16.36 -3.93
C MET A 36 10.68 -17.02 -5.28
N SER A 37 9.88 -16.77 -6.30
CA SER A 37 10.10 -17.31 -7.64
C SER A 37 11.42 -16.82 -8.21
N PRO A 38 12.28 -17.72 -8.76
CA PRO A 38 13.55 -17.33 -9.37
C PRO A 38 13.41 -16.27 -10.47
N VAL A 39 12.31 -16.27 -11.21
CA VAL A 39 12.06 -15.31 -12.30
C VAL A 39 11.99 -13.86 -11.82
N LEU A 40 11.66 -13.62 -10.54
CA LEU A 40 11.63 -12.29 -9.96
C LEU A 40 13.02 -11.67 -9.74
N HIS A 41 14.08 -12.47 -9.89
CA HIS A 41 15.48 -12.01 -9.82
C HIS A 41 16.06 -11.69 -11.20
N GLU A 42 15.35 -12.02 -12.27
CA GLU A 42 15.76 -11.70 -13.63
C GLU A 42 15.60 -10.21 -13.93
N GLU A 43 16.19 -9.74 -15.04
CA GLU A 43 16.06 -8.36 -15.48
C GLU A 43 14.61 -8.04 -15.90
N ALA A 44 14.31 -6.75 -16.02
CA ALA A 44 12.98 -6.23 -16.35
C ALA A 44 12.14 -7.13 -17.30
N PRO A 45 10.80 -7.20 -17.09
CA PRO A 45 10.02 -6.37 -16.15
C PRO A 45 10.01 -6.92 -14.71
N PHE A 46 10.37 -8.18 -14.47
CA PHE A 46 10.23 -8.82 -13.18
C PHE A 46 11.33 -8.45 -12.17
N GLY A 47 12.47 -7.95 -12.65
CA GLY A 47 13.56 -7.44 -11.81
C GLY A 47 13.29 -6.09 -11.15
N TRP A 48 12.16 -5.42 -11.45
CA TRP A 48 11.81 -4.17 -10.79
C TRP A 48 11.44 -4.42 -9.33
N ARG A 49 12.03 -3.63 -8.43
CA ARG A 49 11.81 -3.73 -6.99
C ARG A 49 10.80 -2.69 -6.53
N THR A 50 10.19 -2.95 -5.36
CA THR A 50 9.34 -1.97 -4.68
C THR A 50 10.03 -0.61 -4.64
N CYS A 51 9.30 0.43 -5.01
CA CYS A 51 9.78 1.82 -5.13
C CYS A 51 10.85 2.07 -6.20
N SER A 52 11.29 1.08 -6.98
CA SER A 52 12.33 1.27 -8.01
C SER A 52 11.89 2.19 -9.15
N GLN A 53 10.58 2.30 -9.41
CA GLN A 53 10.03 3.13 -10.47
C GLN A 53 9.87 4.61 -10.08
N VAL A 54 9.96 4.91 -8.78
CA VAL A 54 9.77 6.27 -8.25
C VAL A 54 10.88 6.72 -7.28
N PRO A 55 12.14 6.30 -7.47
CA PRO A 55 13.20 6.54 -6.48
C PRO A 55 13.46 8.05 -6.29
N HIS A 56 13.32 8.85 -7.35
CA HIS A 56 13.53 10.30 -7.30
C HIS A 56 12.37 11.03 -6.60
N ILE A 57 11.17 10.46 -6.54
CA ILE A 57 10.05 11.02 -5.77
C ILE A 57 10.32 10.84 -4.28
N LEU A 58 10.99 9.75 -3.90
CA LEU A 58 11.29 9.42 -2.51
C LEU A 58 12.58 10.08 -2.02
N ASN A 59 13.57 10.26 -2.87
CA ASN A 59 14.90 10.73 -2.48
C ASN A 59 15.03 12.27 -2.54
N GLY A 60 15.15 12.90 -1.37
CA GLY A 60 15.54 14.31 -1.22
C GLY A 60 14.45 15.34 -1.45
N THR A 61 13.30 14.96 -2.00
CA THR A 61 12.20 15.90 -2.29
C THR A 61 11.36 16.18 -1.04
N TYR A 62 11.30 15.24 -0.09
CA TYR A 62 10.53 15.36 1.14
C TYR A 62 10.94 16.59 1.96
N ALA A 63 12.23 16.73 2.27
CA ALA A 63 12.74 17.84 3.06
C ALA A 63 12.43 19.22 2.44
N VAL A 64 12.36 19.31 1.11
CA VAL A 64 12.05 20.56 0.39
C VAL A 64 10.60 20.97 0.57
N HIS A 65 9.67 20.03 0.60
CA HIS A 65 8.23 20.33 0.58
C HIS A 65 7.53 20.17 1.93
N ARG A 66 8.13 19.41 2.84
CA ARG A 66 7.57 19.03 4.13
C ARG A 66 6.91 20.18 4.89
N ASP A 67 7.64 21.25 5.14
CA ASP A 67 7.15 22.34 5.99
C ASP A 67 5.99 23.11 5.34
N ALA A 68 6.02 23.28 4.02
CA ALA A 68 4.95 23.92 3.28
C ALA A 68 3.65 23.08 3.31
N VAL A 69 3.77 21.74 3.17
CA VAL A 69 2.61 20.84 3.22
C VAL A 69 2.05 20.74 4.63
N VAL A 70 2.92 20.67 5.67
CA VAL A 70 2.48 20.70 7.08
C VAL A 70 1.71 21.99 7.40
N ALA A 71 2.17 23.13 6.90
CA ALA A 71 1.48 24.40 7.08
C ALA A 71 0.13 24.47 6.35
N GLY A 72 -0.01 23.75 5.21
CA GLY A 72 -1.24 23.68 4.43
C GLY A 72 -2.29 22.71 4.99
N TYR A 73 -1.88 21.70 5.78
CA TYR A 73 -2.75 20.63 6.30
C TYR A 73 -2.52 20.38 7.80
N PRO A 74 -2.54 21.42 8.67
CA PRO A 74 -2.16 21.28 10.08
C PRO A 74 -3.12 20.39 10.88
N GLU A 75 -4.37 20.26 10.45
CA GLU A 75 -5.37 19.39 11.08
C GLU A 75 -5.10 17.89 10.87
N PHE A 76 -4.38 17.53 9.80
CA PHE A 76 -4.02 16.15 9.48
C PHE A 76 -2.61 15.81 9.90
N LEU A 77 -1.66 16.70 9.61
CA LEU A 77 -0.23 16.49 9.82
C LEU A 77 0.19 16.92 11.22
N THR A 78 -0.43 16.27 12.21
CA THR A 78 -0.12 16.48 13.63
C THR A 78 1.31 16.05 13.97
N PRO A 79 1.89 16.46 15.11
CA PRO A 79 3.22 15.99 15.54
C PRO A 79 3.35 14.46 15.62
N ALA A 80 2.26 13.76 15.96
CA ALA A 80 2.26 12.28 16.00
C ALA A 80 2.39 11.68 14.59
N VAL A 81 1.65 12.20 13.62
CA VAL A 81 1.72 11.79 12.21
C VAL A 81 3.09 12.12 11.62
N MET A 82 3.57 13.33 11.87
CA MET A 82 4.88 13.77 11.36
C MET A 82 6.04 12.97 11.94
N ARG A 83 5.93 12.48 13.18
CA ARG A 83 6.93 11.56 13.75
C ARG A 83 7.10 10.30 12.90
N VAL A 84 6.00 9.73 12.38
CA VAL A 84 6.05 8.54 11.51
C VAL A 84 6.61 8.90 10.13
N ALA A 85 6.17 10.00 9.54
CA ALA A 85 6.62 10.44 8.22
C ALA A 85 8.11 10.81 8.20
N ASP A 86 8.57 11.58 9.20
CA ASP A 86 9.98 11.97 9.35
C ASP A 86 10.88 10.75 9.64
N TRP A 87 10.38 9.81 10.44
CA TRP A 87 11.07 8.56 10.70
C TRP A 87 11.20 7.70 9.41
N ALA A 88 10.13 7.63 8.61
CA ALA A 88 10.15 6.90 7.34
C ALA A 88 11.14 7.54 6.35
N ASP A 89 11.19 8.87 6.26
CA ASP A 89 12.18 9.57 5.44
C ASP A 89 13.61 9.24 5.88
N ALA A 90 13.88 9.32 7.19
CA ALA A 90 15.21 9.06 7.74
C ALA A 90 15.68 7.58 7.55
N ASN A 91 14.75 6.64 7.42
CA ASN A 91 15.02 5.21 7.27
C ASN A 91 14.67 4.66 5.88
N LEU A 92 14.32 5.51 4.93
CA LEU A 92 13.71 5.13 3.66
C LEU A 92 14.48 4.04 2.90
N THR A 93 15.80 4.21 2.77
CA THR A 93 16.66 3.22 2.09
C THR A 93 16.60 1.86 2.78
N ALA A 94 16.75 1.83 4.11
CA ALA A 94 16.72 0.58 4.87
C ALA A 94 15.33 -0.10 4.82
N ILE A 95 14.24 0.68 4.83
CA ILE A 95 12.88 0.16 4.68
C ILE A 95 12.71 -0.46 3.29
N VAL A 96 13.13 0.23 2.24
CA VAL A 96 13.02 -0.26 0.85
C VAL A 96 13.87 -1.52 0.66
N ASP A 97 15.11 -1.55 1.19
CA ASP A 97 15.96 -2.74 1.13
C ASP A 97 15.29 -3.93 1.83
N HIS A 98 14.74 -3.73 3.04
CA HIS A 98 14.00 -4.75 3.77
C HIS A 98 12.78 -5.27 3.00
N LEU A 99 11.99 -4.39 2.40
CA LEU A 99 10.82 -4.78 1.61
C LEU A 99 11.18 -5.53 0.31
N ASN A 100 12.43 -5.48 -0.11
CA ASN A 100 12.96 -6.14 -1.30
C ASN A 100 13.73 -7.44 -1.01
N GLU A 101 13.76 -7.93 0.22
CA GLU A 101 14.46 -9.18 0.58
C GLU A 101 13.65 -10.44 0.24
N LYS A 102 12.33 -10.43 0.49
CA LYS A 102 11.43 -11.56 0.22
C LYS A 102 10.46 -11.17 -0.88
N LEU A 103 10.63 -11.80 -2.04
CA LEU A 103 9.98 -11.36 -3.27
C LEU A 103 8.71 -12.14 -3.56
N ALA A 104 7.63 -11.41 -3.79
CA ALA A 104 6.48 -11.83 -4.56
C ALA A 104 6.33 -10.88 -5.76
N PHE A 105 5.56 -11.27 -6.76
CA PHE A 105 5.16 -10.34 -7.81
C PHE A 105 4.08 -9.40 -7.24
N LEU A 106 4.26 -8.10 -7.40
CA LEU A 106 3.37 -7.06 -6.89
C LEU A 106 2.67 -6.35 -8.04
N HIS A 107 1.42 -6.00 -7.81
CA HIS A 107 0.68 -5.10 -8.68
C HIS A 107 1.28 -3.68 -8.66
N GLY A 108 1.71 -3.23 -7.48
CA GLY A 108 2.37 -1.96 -7.24
C GLY A 108 1.42 -0.76 -7.10
N ASP A 109 0.23 -0.81 -7.70
CA ASP A 109 -0.85 0.18 -7.60
C ASP A 109 -2.18 -0.49 -7.25
N ALA A 110 -2.21 -1.23 -6.15
CA ALA A 110 -3.30 -2.12 -5.73
C ALA A 110 -4.49 -1.37 -5.13
N ARG A 111 -5.05 -0.40 -5.84
CA ARG A 111 -6.24 0.35 -5.42
C ARG A 111 -7.54 -0.37 -5.81
N SER A 112 -8.65 -0.04 -5.12
CA SER A 112 -9.95 -0.65 -5.38
C SER A 112 -10.51 -0.37 -6.78
N ASP A 113 -10.18 0.77 -7.37
CA ASP A 113 -10.59 1.14 -8.72
C ASP A 113 -9.79 0.42 -9.83
N ASN A 114 -8.69 -0.27 -9.47
CA ASN A 114 -7.96 -1.19 -10.33
C ASN A 114 -8.43 -2.65 -10.19
N MET A 115 -9.52 -2.89 -9.46
CA MET A 115 -10.10 -4.21 -9.18
C MET A 115 -11.53 -4.29 -9.72
N LEU A 116 -11.72 -4.98 -10.84
CA LEU A 116 -13.00 -5.09 -11.51
C LEU A 116 -13.68 -6.41 -11.16
N PHE A 117 -14.92 -6.34 -10.71
CA PHE A 117 -15.76 -7.51 -10.46
C PHE A 117 -16.64 -7.75 -11.69
N THR A 118 -16.54 -8.95 -12.27
CA THR A 118 -17.32 -9.37 -13.45
C THR A 118 -18.31 -10.45 -13.07
N GLY A 119 -19.55 -10.40 -13.65
CA GLY A 119 -20.57 -11.40 -13.41
C GLY A 119 -21.34 -11.25 -12.10
N ALA A 120 -22.26 -12.20 -11.83
CA ALA A 120 -23.21 -12.13 -10.72
C ALA A 120 -22.72 -12.69 -9.38
N GLY A 121 -21.47 -13.22 -9.32
CA GLY A 121 -20.90 -13.88 -8.14
C GLY A 121 -19.65 -13.17 -7.61
N MET A 122 -19.62 -12.95 -6.29
CA MET A 122 -18.42 -12.40 -5.64
C MET A 122 -17.28 -13.42 -5.68
N GLY A 123 -16.12 -12.98 -6.10
CA GLY A 123 -14.90 -13.80 -6.20
C GLY A 123 -14.77 -14.61 -7.49
N GLU A 124 -15.85 -14.81 -8.25
CA GLU A 124 -15.79 -15.31 -9.62
C GLU A 124 -15.69 -14.12 -10.57
N GLY A 125 -14.55 -13.97 -11.24
CA GLY A 125 -14.34 -12.90 -12.19
C GLY A 125 -13.77 -11.60 -11.64
N LEU A 126 -12.93 -11.64 -10.61
CA LEU A 126 -12.09 -10.50 -10.24
C LEU A 126 -10.98 -10.33 -11.27
N VAL A 127 -10.93 -9.17 -11.91
CA VAL A 127 -9.92 -8.80 -12.89
C VAL A 127 -9.10 -7.63 -12.35
N LEU A 128 -7.80 -7.79 -12.29
CA LEU A 128 -6.86 -6.72 -11.97
C LEU A 128 -6.46 -6.02 -13.26
N ILE A 129 -6.46 -4.70 -13.24
CA ILE A 129 -6.05 -3.86 -14.37
C ILE A 129 -4.98 -2.85 -13.94
N ASP A 130 -4.40 -2.16 -14.89
CA ASP A 130 -3.38 -1.13 -14.69
C ASP A 130 -2.12 -1.65 -13.99
N PHE A 131 -1.43 -2.56 -14.67
CA PHE A 131 -0.13 -3.09 -14.25
C PHE A 131 1.05 -2.14 -14.56
N GLY A 132 0.81 -0.84 -14.67
CA GLY A 132 1.84 0.14 -14.97
C GLY A 132 2.91 0.30 -13.89
N MET A 133 2.60 -0.11 -12.64
CA MET A 133 3.51 -0.01 -11.48
C MET A 133 4.02 -1.37 -10.99
N VAL A 134 3.97 -2.39 -11.85
CA VAL A 134 4.39 -3.74 -11.45
C VAL A 134 5.81 -3.73 -10.90
N SER A 135 6.01 -4.52 -9.85
CA SER A 135 7.31 -4.66 -9.20
C SER A 135 7.43 -6.01 -8.50
N SER A 136 8.53 -6.24 -7.84
CA SER A 136 8.70 -7.38 -6.93
C SER A 136 9.15 -6.89 -5.55
N GLY A 137 8.62 -7.49 -4.51
CA GLY A 137 8.89 -7.13 -3.12
C GLY A 137 8.01 -7.91 -2.16
N ARG A 138 7.96 -7.46 -0.91
CA ARG A 138 7.08 -8.07 0.09
C ARG A 138 5.61 -7.75 -0.19
N PRO A 139 4.69 -8.74 -0.10
CA PRO A 139 3.25 -8.57 -0.31
C PRO A 139 2.60 -7.46 0.50
N ALA A 140 3.18 -7.10 1.64
CA ALA A 140 2.71 -6.02 2.48
C ALA A 140 2.55 -4.69 1.73
N TRP A 141 3.33 -4.46 0.66
CA TRP A 141 3.20 -3.27 -0.18
C TRP A 141 1.80 -3.13 -0.78
N ASP A 142 1.34 -4.15 -1.51
CA ASP A 142 0.03 -4.12 -2.16
C ASP A 142 -1.11 -4.11 -1.15
N VAL A 143 -0.99 -4.87 -0.05
CA VAL A 143 -2.01 -4.93 0.99
C VAL A 143 -2.13 -3.59 1.74
N ALA A 144 -1.01 -2.98 2.14
CA ALA A 144 -1.02 -1.68 2.80
C ALA A 144 -1.57 -0.60 1.87
N TYR A 145 -1.20 -0.64 0.58
CA TYR A 145 -1.69 0.32 -0.40
C TYR A 145 -3.21 0.21 -0.61
N LEU A 146 -3.73 -1.01 -0.77
CA LEU A 146 -5.17 -1.26 -0.86
C LEU A 146 -5.89 -0.74 0.39
N LEU A 147 -5.48 -1.17 1.59
CA LEU A 147 -6.18 -0.86 2.83
C LEU A 147 -6.07 0.62 3.20
N SER A 148 -4.92 1.25 2.99
CA SER A 148 -4.74 2.68 3.25
C SER A 148 -5.55 3.58 2.30
N SER A 149 -5.91 3.08 1.12
CA SER A 149 -6.74 3.81 0.16
C SER A 149 -8.24 3.51 0.28
N THR A 150 -8.64 2.42 0.95
CA THR A 150 -10.03 1.94 0.95
C THR A 150 -10.73 2.02 2.31
N LEU A 151 -10.01 1.83 3.41
CA LEU A 151 -10.64 1.83 4.74
C LEU A 151 -11.18 3.21 5.10
N PRO A 152 -12.37 3.28 5.75
CA PRO A 152 -12.89 4.55 6.23
C PRO A 152 -11.99 5.12 7.32
N PRO A 153 -11.80 6.45 7.36
CA PRO A 153 -11.12 7.09 8.48
C PRO A 153 -11.94 6.95 9.77
N GLY A 154 -11.29 6.99 10.91
CA GLY A 154 -11.92 6.96 12.23
C GLY A 154 -11.23 6.03 13.21
N PRO A 155 -11.69 6.02 14.48
CA PRO A 155 -10.99 5.36 15.58
C PRO A 155 -10.89 3.82 15.45
N SER A 156 -11.68 3.21 14.57
CA SER A 156 -11.61 1.77 14.28
C SER A 156 -10.72 1.41 13.10
N ALA A 157 -10.19 2.40 12.35
CA ALA A 157 -9.44 2.15 11.11
C ALA A 157 -8.23 1.24 11.35
N ARG A 158 -7.47 1.49 12.40
CA ARG A 158 -6.30 0.66 12.76
C ARG A 158 -6.69 -0.77 13.14
N SER A 159 -7.70 -0.97 13.96
CA SER A 159 -8.15 -2.30 14.34
C SER A 159 -8.71 -3.09 13.17
N GLU A 160 -9.40 -2.42 12.26
CA GLU A 160 -9.94 -3.02 11.05
C GLU A 160 -8.81 -3.40 10.06
N LEU A 161 -7.81 -2.54 9.89
CA LEU A 161 -6.59 -2.86 9.15
C LEU A 161 -5.96 -4.15 9.67
N LEU A 162 -5.70 -4.24 10.98
CA LEU A 162 -5.06 -5.40 11.59
C LEU A 162 -5.88 -6.68 11.40
N ARG A 163 -7.21 -6.59 11.52
CA ARG A 163 -8.13 -7.72 11.27
C ARG A 163 -8.04 -8.21 9.82
N LEU A 164 -8.06 -7.30 8.86
CA LEU A 164 -7.99 -7.63 7.44
C LEU A 164 -6.61 -8.16 7.05
N CYS A 165 -5.54 -7.60 7.62
CA CYS A 165 -4.18 -8.11 7.46
C CYS A 165 -4.03 -9.54 7.98
N ALA A 166 -4.62 -9.86 9.15
CA ALA A 166 -4.62 -11.22 9.68
C ALA A 166 -5.38 -12.19 8.75
N ASN A 167 -6.51 -11.78 8.18
CA ASN A 167 -7.26 -12.58 7.21
C ASN A 167 -6.47 -12.81 5.92
N TYR A 168 -5.83 -11.75 5.39
CA TYR A 168 -4.95 -11.89 4.24
C TYR A 168 -3.81 -12.87 4.52
N HIS A 169 -3.13 -12.73 5.66
CA HIS A 169 -2.03 -13.60 6.05
C HIS A 169 -2.48 -15.07 6.19
N ALA A 170 -3.64 -15.33 6.78
CA ALA A 170 -4.20 -16.69 6.85
C ALA A 170 -4.42 -17.29 5.46
N ASN A 171 -4.92 -16.50 4.49
CA ASN A 171 -5.07 -16.92 3.10
C ASN A 171 -3.70 -17.17 2.44
N LEU A 172 -2.69 -16.36 2.73
CA LEU A 172 -1.33 -16.52 2.21
C LEU A 172 -0.70 -17.83 2.71
N VAL A 173 -0.86 -18.13 4.01
CA VAL A 173 -0.42 -19.40 4.61
C VAL A 173 -1.16 -20.59 4.01
N ALA A 174 -2.48 -20.50 3.86
CA ALA A 174 -3.29 -21.52 3.22
C ALA A 174 -2.88 -21.78 1.75
N ALA A 175 -2.37 -20.77 1.07
CA ALA A 175 -1.82 -20.86 -0.29
C ALA A 175 -0.36 -21.36 -0.34
N GLY A 176 0.25 -21.72 0.81
CA GLY A 176 1.55 -22.38 0.90
C GLY A 176 2.71 -21.53 1.39
N VAL A 177 2.51 -20.26 1.76
CA VAL A 177 3.55 -19.38 2.29
C VAL A 177 3.54 -19.39 3.81
N ALA A 178 4.23 -20.35 4.42
CA ALA A 178 4.33 -20.48 5.89
C ALA A 178 5.63 -19.87 6.47
N SER A 179 6.56 -19.43 5.63
CA SER A 179 7.87 -18.92 6.06
C SER A 179 7.88 -17.46 6.45
N HIS A 180 6.72 -16.78 6.42
CA HIS A 180 6.54 -15.38 6.81
C HIS A 180 5.48 -15.33 7.91
N SER A 181 5.87 -14.99 9.14
CA SER A 181 4.96 -14.98 10.28
C SER A 181 3.97 -13.80 10.21
N LEU A 182 2.84 -13.91 10.93
CA LEU A 182 1.90 -12.79 11.03
C LEU A 182 2.57 -11.55 11.65
N GLU A 183 3.42 -11.73 12.64
CA GLU A 183 4.13 -10.63 13.29
C GLU A 183 5.06 -9.89 12.31
N GLN A 184 5.85 -10.64 11.55
CA GLN A 184 6.68 -10.09 10.47
C GLN A 184 5.84 -9.35 9.43
N PHE A 185 4.73 -9.95 9.00
CA PHE A 185 3.84 -9.34 8.02
C PHE A 185 3.21 -8.04 8.54
N LEU A 186 2.76 -7.98 9.80
CA LEU A 186 2.19 -6.77 10.38
C LEU A 186 3.24 -5.67 10.55
N ASN A 187 4.48 -6.01 10.89
CA ASN A 187 5.58 -5.05 10.90
C ASN A 187 5.86 -4.51 9.48
N ASP A 188 5.84 -5.36 8.46
CA ASP A 188 5.98 -4.93 7.07
C ASP A 188 4.84 -3.99 6.63
N ILE A 189 3.61 -4.24 7.07
CA ILE A 189 2.47 -3.32 6.85
C ILE A 189 2.77 -1.95 7.46
N ASP A 190 3.30 -1.89 8.68
CA ASP A 190 3.60 -0.64 9.35
C ASP A 190 4.74 0.12 8.67
N LEU A 191 5.76 -0.58 8.17
CA LEU A 191 6.80 -0.01 7.32
C LEU A 191 6.20 0.61 6.04
N CYS A 192 5.30 -0.12 5.38
CA CYS A 192 4.61 0.36 4.17
C CYS A 192 3.74 1.58 4.47
N LEU A 193 3.01 1.62 5.59
CA LEU A 193 2.21 2.79 6.00
C LEU A 193 3.08 4.01 6.25
N GLY A 194 4.28 3.85 6.83
CA GLY A 194 5.28 4.90 6.96
C GLY A 194 5.68 5.49 5.61
N ILE A 195 5.92 4.64 4.60
CA ILE A 195 6.17 5.11 3.23
C ILE A 195 4.92 5.77 2.63
N GLN A 196 3.73 5.24 2.88
CA GLN A 196 2.50 5.82 2.32
C GLN A 196 2.26 7.25 2.84
N ILE A 197 2.38 7.51 4.14
CA ILE A 197 2.22 8.90 4.65
C ILE A 197 3.32 9.82 4.13
N HIS A 198 4.56 9.36 4.03
CA HIS A 198 5.66 10.09 3.42
C HIS A 198 5.33 10.46 1.96
N ARG A 199 4.86 9.50 1.16
CA ARG A 199 4.42 9.71 -0.23
C ARG A 199 3.24 10.69 -0.33
N MET A 200 2.27 10.63 0.60
CA MET A 200 1.11 11.53 0.58
C MET A 200 1.54 12.99 0.76
N ILE A 201 2.53 13.25 1.60
CA ILE A 201 3.09 14.59 1.77
C ILE A 201 3.72 15.08 0.46
N LEU A 202 4.49 14.24 -0.23
CA LEU A 202 5.05 14.57 -1.54
C LEU A 202 3.98 14.75 -2.62
N THR A 203 2.98 13.87 -2.64
CA THR A 203 1.87 13.95 -3.58
C THR A 203 1.09 15.24 -3.40
N ALA A 204 0.81 15.63 -2.15
CA ALA A 204 0.15 16.91 -1.85
C ALA A 204 0.95 18.12 -2.37
N ALA A 205 2.28 18.10 -2.19
CA ALA A 205 3.15 19.15 -2.69
C ALA A 205 3.12 19.26 -4.23
N ILE A 206 3.18 18.13 -4.93
CA ILE A 206 3.16 18.07 -6.40
C ILE A 206 1.80 18.53 -6.92
N PHE A 207 0.70 17.99 -6.41
CA PHE A 207 -0.65 18.32 -6.90
C PHE A 207 -0.97 19.81 -6.71
N VAL A 208 -0.65 20.37 -5.54
CA VAL A 208 -0.91 21.79 -5.25
C VAL A 208 0.09 22.68 -5.99
N GLY A 209 1.37 22.30 -6.01
CA GLY A 209 2.44 23.12 -6.59
C GLY A 209 2.40 23.20 -8.12
N GLU A 210 1.99 22.11 -8.80
CA GLU A 210 1.94 22.04 -10.26
C GLU A 210 0.53 22.29 -10.85
N GLY A 211 -0.46 22.55 -10.00
CA GLY A 211 -1.83 22.85 -10.44
C GLY A 211 -2.60 21.65 -10.99
N TYR A 212 -2.22 20.43 -10.62
CA TYR A 212 -2.93 19.20 -10.99
C TYR A 212 -4.25 18.97 -10.21
N GLY A 213 -4.72 19.96 -9.49
CA GLY A 213 -5.97 19.91 -8.74
C GLY A 213 -5.97 20.85 -7.55
N ASP A 214 -7.03 20.78 -6.77
CA ASP A 214 -7.25 21.59 -5.57
C ASP A 214 -6.75 20.94 -4.27
N GLY A 215 -6.03 19.83 -4.37
CA GLY A 215 -5.55 19.07 -3.21
C GLY A 215 -6.55 18.09 -2.61
N THR A 216 -7.80 18.05 -3.09
CA THR A 216 -8.87 17.19 -2.54
C THR A 216 -8.50 15.70 -2.51
N LEU A 217 -7.81 15.21 -3.53
CA LEU A 217 -7.39 13.80 -3.58
C LEU A 217 -6.31 13.50 -2.54
N ALA A 218 -5.32 14.39 -2.38
CA ALA A 218 -4.28 14.24 -1.37
C ALA A 218 -4.88 14.28 0.05
N GLU A 219 -5.82 15.19 0.30
CA GLU A 219 -6.55 15.27 1.57
C GLU A 219 -7.33 13.99 1.85
N LEU A 220 -8.09 13.47 0.88
CA LEU A 220 -8.85 12.24 1.01
C LEU A 220 -7.94 11.06 1.42
N TRP A 221 -6.77 10.93 0.79
CA TRP A 221 -5.85 9.87 1.11
C TRP A 221 -5.16 10.07 2.46
N MET A 222 -4.75 11.29 2.79
CA MET A 222 -4.19 11.59 4.12
C MET A 222 -5.18 11.21 5.23
N ARG A 223 -6.45 11.59 5.10
CA ARG A 223 -7.50 11.22 6.07
C ARG A 223 -7.60 9.71 6.27
N LYS A 224 -7.52 8.93 5.20
CA LYS A 224 -7.64 7.47 5.29
C LYS A 224 -6.42 6.82 5.93
N VAL A 225 -5.20 7.25 5.58
CA VAL A 225 -3.97 6.60 6.06
C VAL A 225 -3.63 6.96 7.51
N ILE A 226 -3.94 8.18 7.95
CA ILE A 226 -3.53 8.70 9.27
C ILE A 226 -4.06 7.86 10.41
N ASP A 227 -5.34 7.48 10.37
CA ASP A 227 -6.00 6.69 11.42
C ASP A 227 -5.59 5.20 11.40
N GLN A 228 -4.75 4.81 10.43
CA GLN A 228 -4.19 3.47 10.32
C GLN A 228 -2.74 3.38 10.80
N LEU A 229 -2.08 4.54 11.03
CA LEU A 229 -0.66 4.57 11.42
C LEU A 229 -0.44 3.86 12.77
N PRO A 230 0.74 3.23 12.96
CA PRO A 230 1.08 2.60 14.22
C PRO A 230 1.37 3.63 15.31
N GLU A 231 1.03 3.29 16.56
CA GLU A 231 1.37 4.11 17.74
C GLU A 231 2.87 4.06 18.03
N GLU A 232 3.48 2.87 17.86
CA GLU A 232 4.91 2.64 17.98
C GLU A 232 5.54 2.56 16.59
N LEU A 233 6.79 3.06 16.47
CA LEU A 233 7.51 2.98 15.20
C LEU A 233 7.90 1.53 14.91
N PRO A 234 7.72 1.07 13.66
CA PRO A 234 8.06 -0.31 13.29
C PRO A 234 9.58 -0.54 13.29
N VAL A 235 9.96 -1.81 13.33
CA VAL A 235 11.36 -2.23 13.28
C VAL A 235 11.79 -2.43 11.83
N VAL A 236 12.91 -1.81 11.44
CA VAL A 236 13.55 -2.10 10.16
C VAL A 236 14.51 -3.27 10.34
N GLY A 237 14.28 -4.34 9.59
CA GLY A 237 15.01 -5.60 9.72
C GLY A 237 14.10 -6.75 10.15
N GLU A 238 14.68 -7.93 10.40
CA GLU A 238 13.90 -9.08 10.83
C GLU A 238 13.39 -8.90 12.28
N VAL A 239 12.10 -9.02 12.46
CA VAL A 239 11.49 -9.18 13.78
C VAL A 239 11.76 -10.60 14.23
N ALA A 240 12.34 -10.74 15.42
CA ALA A 240 12.82 -12.02 15.97
C ALA A 240 11.69 -12.98 16.33
#